data_8db019f3691ae4288951c26cadf588cc
#
_entry.id   8db019f3691ae4288951c26cadf588cc
#
_cell.length_a   1.000
_cell.length_b   1.000
_cell.length_c   1.000
_cell.angle_alpha   90.00
_cell.angle_beta   90.00
_cell.angle_gamma   90.00
#
_symmetry.space_group_name_H-M   'P 1'
#
loop_
_entity.id
_entity.type
_entity.pdbx_description
1 polymer ?
#
loop_
_entity_poly.entity_id
_entity_poly.type
_entity_poly.pdbx_seq_one_letter_code
_entity_poly.pdbx_strand_id
1 'polypeptide(L)'
;RDLHLSLRRQRQMCIRDSSSTDVGSLLLDGFGDGVWLCSDFSNDINTKLSFGILQATRTRISKTEYISCPSCGRTLFDLQKVTSEIRSRTNHLKGVKIGIMGCIVNGPGEMADADYGYVGTGVGQISLYKGYEVVERNIPADTAVEALIDLIKANGDWVESN
;
A
#
# COMPACT_ATOMS: atom_id res chain seq x y z
N ARG A 1 8.67 9.29 -30.32
CA ARG A 1 8.18 8.04 -29.66
C ARG A 1 7.87 8.29 -28.18
N ASP A 2 8.67 9.11 -27.47
CA ASP A 2 8.54 9.38 -26.04
C ASP A 2 7.37 10.35 -25.72
N LEU A 3 7.05 11.28 -26.63
CA LEU A 3 5.93 12.22 -26.45
C LEU A 3 4.57 11.49 -26.39
N HIS A 4 4.38 10.47 -27.22
CA HIS A 4 3.17 9.66 -27.21
C HIS A 4 2.99 8.84 -25.93
N LEU A 5 4.06 8.38 -25.33
CA LEU A 5 4.02 7.66 -24.05
C LEU A 5 3.69 8.60 -22.88
N SER A 6 4.23 9.83 -22.90
CA SER A 6 3.92 10.83 -21.87
C SER A 6 2.45 11.29 -21.93
N LEU A 7 1.92 11.55 -23.12
CA LEU A 7 0.51 11.90 -23.33
C LEU A 7 -0.45 10.77 -22.92
N ARG A 8 -0.06 9.52 -23.16
CA ARG A 8 -0.83 8.34 -22.72
C ARG A 8 -0.89 8.24 -21.21
N ARG A 9 0.24 8.48 -20.52
CA ARG A 9 0.30 8.51 -19.05
C ARG A 9 -0.53 9.64 -18.46
N GLN A 10 -0.49 10.85 -19.05
CA GLN A 10 -1.33 11.97 -18.62
C GLN A 10 -2.82 11.65 -18.74
N ARG A 11 -3.26 11.06 -19.85
CA ARG A 11 -4.67 10.64 -20.02
C ARG A 11 -5.09 9.60 -18.99
N GLN A 12 -4.23 8.62 -18.66
CA GLN A 12 -4.53 7.67 -17.61
C GLN A 12 -4.66 8.32 -16.23
N MET A 13 -3.81 9.30 -15.93
CA MET A 13 -3.90 10.08 -14.69
C MET A 13 -5.21 10.87 -14.66
N CYS A 14 -5.53 11.60 -15.71
CA CYS A 14 -6.77 12.40 -15.78
C CYS A 14 -8.03 11.54 -15.58
N ILE A 15 -8.13 10.37 -16.22
CA ILE A 15 -9.27 9.47 -16.04
C ILE A 15 -9.33 8.94 -14.61
N ARG A 16 -8.20 8.55 -14.04
CA ARG A 16 -8.14 8.13 -12.64
C ARG A 16 -8.62 9.22 -11.69
N ASP A 17 -8.08 10.42 -11.85
CA ASP A 17 -8.36 11.54 -10.97
C ASP A 17 -9.82 11.98 -11.08
N SER A 18 -10.34 12.17 -12.31
CA SER A 18 -11.74 12.53 -12.54
C SER A 18 -12.70 11.47 -12.02
N SER A 19 -12.49 10.20 -12.38
CA SER A 19 -13.36 9.10 -11.91
C SER A 19 -13.31 8.94 -10.39
N SER A 20 -12.14 9.15 -9.77
CA SER A 20 -12.01 9.07 -8.31
C SER A 20 -12.75 10.22 -7.63
N THR A 21 -12.75 11.40 -8.20
CA THR A 21 -13.47 12.57 -7.69
C THR A 21 -14.98 12.40 -7.86
N ASP A 22 -15.42 12.06 -9.08
CA ASP A 22 -16.85 12.01 -9.42
C ASP A 22 -17.59 10.86 -8.72
N VAL A 23 -17.00 9.67 -8.77
CA VAL A 23 -17.62 8.46 -8.20
C VAL A 23 -17.23 8.27 -6.73
N GLY A 24 -15.98 8.58 -6.38
CA GLY A 24 -15.47 8.38 -5.04
C GLY A 24 -16.17 9.24 -4.00
N SER A 25 -16.51 10.50 -4.32
CA SER A 25 -17.26 11.38 -3.41
C SER A 25 -18.64 10.81 -3.10
N LEU A 26 -19.35 10.33 -4.11
CA LEU A 26 -20.68 9.72 -3.91
C LEU A 26 -20.62 8.46 -3.05
N LEU A 27 -19.62 7.60 -3.27
CA LEU A 27 -19.43 6.39 -2.47
C LEU A 27 -19.08 6.70 -1.01
N LEU A 28 -18.31 7.77 -0.74
CA LEU A 28 -18.00 8.22 0.62
C LEU A 28 -19.24 8.70 1.36
N ASP A 29 -20.18 9.32 0.64
CA ASP A 29 -21.48 9.77 1.17
C ASP A 29 -22.51 8.63 1.24
N GLY A 30 -22.14 7.40 0.88
CA GLY A 30 -23.00 6.23 0.94
C GLY A 30 -23.97 6.09 -0.23
N PHE A 31 -23.74 6.78 -1.34
CA PHE A 31 -24.56 6.67 -2.55
C PHE A 31 -24.01 5.65 -3.53
N GLY A 32 -24.90 4.80 -4.05
CA GLY A 32 -24.62 3.84 -5.12
C GLY A 32 -24.17 2.47 -4.64
N ASP A 33 -24.61 1.43 -5.37
CA ASP A 33 -24.38 0.02 -5.07
C ASP A 33 -23.29 -0.61 -5.94
N GLY A 34 -22.71 0.16 -6.88
CA GLY A 34 -21.68 -0.31 -7.79
C GLY A 34 -21.04 0.78 -8.61
N VAL A 35 -19.89 0.44 -9.22
CA VAL A 35 -19.13 1.33 -10.08
C VAL A 35 -19.00 0.76 -11.47
N TRP A 36 -19.38 1.54 -12.47
CA TRP A 36 -19.15 1.26 -13.87
C TRP A 36 -18.30 2.36 -14.48
N LEU A 37 -17.07 2.04 -14.85
CA LEU A 37 -16.17 2.94 -15.56
C LEU A 37 -16.07 2.52 -17.02
N CYS A 38 -16.33 3.46 -17.92
CA CYS A 38 -16.16 3.28 -19.35
C CYS A 38 -15.14 4.30 -19.87
N SER A 39 -14.10 3.83 -20.53
CA SER A 39 -13.07 4.65 -21.14
C SER A 39 -12.48 3.97 -22.36
N ASP A 40 -11.66 4.69 -23.14
CA ASP A 40 -10.93 4.14 -24.29
C ASP A 40 -9.82 3.16 -23.92
N PHE A 41 -9.63 2.87 -22.62
CA PHE A 41 -8.67 1.87 -22.14
C PHE A 41 -9.26 0.47 -22.13
N SER A 42 -8.36 -0.52 -22.02
CA SER A 42 -8.77 -1.92 -21.90
C SER A 42 -9.66 -2.15 -20.67
N ASN A 43 -10.51 -3.16 -20.76
CA ASN A 43 -11.36 -3.57 -19.63
C ASN A 43 -10.56 -3.89 -18.36
N ASP A 44 -9.34 -4.43 -18.50
CA ASP A 44 -8.46 -4.71 -17.38
C ASP A 44 -8.05 -3.43 -16.63
N ILE A 45 -7.74 -2.34 -17.35
CA ILE A 45 -7.42 -1.04 -16.75
C ILE A 45 -8.65 -0.45 -16.06
N ASN A 46 -9.80 -0.47 -16.71
CA ASN A 46 -11.06 0.03 -16.14
C ASN A 46 -11.45 -0.76 -14.88
N THR A 47 -11.30 -2.07 -14.89
CA THR A 47 -11.55 -2.94 -13.74
C THR A 47 -10.60 -2.63 -12.58
N LYS A 48 -9.29 -2.53 -12.85
CA LYS A 48 -8.30 -2.16 -11.82
C LYS A 48 -8.56 -0.78 -11.21
N LEU A 49 -9.00 0.17 -12.04
CA LEU A 49 -9.34 1.52 -11.57
C LEU A 49 -10.61 1.50 -10.70
N SER A 50 -11.66 0.80 -11.14
CA SER A 50 -12.89 0.63 -10.36
C SER A 50 -12.63 0.02 -8.97
N PHE A 51 -11.87 -1.07 -8.91
CA PHE A 51 -11.46 -1.66 -7.63
C PHE A 51 -10.56 -0.74 -6.80
N GLY A 52 -9.74 0.09 -7.45
CA GLY A 52 -8.93 1.10 -6.78
C GLY A 52 -9.79 2.17 -6.10
N ILE A 53 -10.84 2.65 -6.76
CA ILE A 53 -11.80 3.62 -6.20
C ILE A 53 -12.56 3.00 -5.04
N LEU A 54 -13.10 1.78 -5.20
CA LEU A 54 -13.80 1.06 -4.14
C LEU A 54 -12.93 0.84 -2.91
N GLN A 55 -11.64 0.56 -3.10
CA GLN A 55 -10.67 0.40 -2.01
C GLN A 55 -10.39 1.74 -1.31
N ALA A 56 -10.17 2.81 -2.08
CA ALA A 56 -9.87 4.14 -1.54
C ALA A 56 -11.03 4.70 -0.72
N THR A 57 -12.26 4.44 -1.14
CA THR A 57 -13.50 4.83 -0.43
C THR A 57 -13.89 3.84 0.68
N ARG A 58 -13.12 2.77 0.88
CA ARG A 58 -13.40 1.69 1.84
C ARG A 58 -14.73 0.96 1.63
N THR A 59 -15.37 1.15 0.48
CA THR A 59 -16.60 0.46 0.11
C THR A 59 -16.34 -1.03 -0.13
N ARG A 60 -15.17 -1.36 -0.68
CA ARG A 60 -14.76 -2.76 -0.90
C ARG A 60 -13.25 -2.90 -0.83
N ILE A 61 -12.78 -3.70 0.11
CA ILE A 61 -11.36 -4.05 0.25
C ILE A 61 -11.06 -5.27 -0.63
N SER A 62 -10.12 -5.12 -1.56
CA SER A 62 -9.79 -6.17 -2.54
C SER A 62 -8.33 -6.63 -2.49
N LYS A 63 -7.46 -5.89 -1.80
CA LYS A 63 -6.01 -6.15 -1.70
C LYS A 63 -5.45 -5.58 -0.40
N THR A 64 -4.18 -5.83 -0.15
CA THR A 64 -3.41 -5.24 0.95
C THR A 64 -3.33 -3.73 0.80
N GLU A 65 -3.46 -3.00 1.90
CA GLU A 65 -3.19 -1.56 1.98
C GLU A 65 -1.76 -1.32 2.45
N TYR A 66 -1.12 -0.31 1.88
CA TYR A 66 0.24 0.08 2.26
C TYR A 66 0.29 1.55 2.65
N ILE A 67 0.80 1.80 3.84
CA ILE A 67 1.06 3.14 4.36
C ILE A 67 2.56 3.33 4.35
N SER A 68 3.09 4.15 3.46
CA SER A 68 4.53 4.42 3.41
C SER A 68 4.82 5.90 3.51
N CYS A 69 5.87 6.25 4.24
CA CYS A 69 6.30 7.64 4.31
C CYS A 69 6.87 8.11 2.95
N PRO A 70 6.83 9.42 2.65
CA PRO A 70 7.28 9.96 1.37
C PRO A 70 8.81 9.93 1.18
N SER A 71 9.55 9.37 2.14
CA SER A 71 11.00 9.43 2.25
C SER A 71 11.53 10.83 2.55
N CYS A 72 12.52 10.94 3.40
CA CYS A 72 13.20 12.18 3.76
C CYS A 72 14.67 11.89 4.07
N GLY A 73 15.46 12.92 4.40
CA GLY A 73 16.88 12.76 4.74
C GLY A 73 17.18 11.90 5.97
N ARG A 74 16.13 11.45 6.69
CA ARG A 74 16.23 10.52 7.83
C ARG A 74 15.93 9.08 7.48
N THR A 75 15.60 8.78 6.22
CA THR A 75 15.36 7.41 5.75
C THR A 75 16.64 6.60 5.83
N LEU A 76 16.59 5.44 6.47
CA LEU A 76 17.75 4.63 6.85
C LEU A 76 18.03 3.46 5.90
N PHE A 77 17.18 3.27 4.88
CA PHE A 77 17.28 2.21 3.88
C PHE A 77 16.64 2.64 2.55
N ASP A 78 16.82 1.88 1.48
CA ASP A 78 16.12 2.11 0.20
C ASP A 78 14.62 1.77 0.33
N LEU A 79 13.83 2.80 0.67
CA LEU A 79 12.40 2.68 0.91
C LEU A 79 11.64 2.17 -0.31
N GLN A 80 12.03 2.59 -1.52
CA GLN A 80 11.34 2.18 -2.76
C GLN A 80 11.55 0.71 -3.05
N LYS A 81 12.79 0.24 -2.92
CA LYS A 81 13.16 -1.17 -3.12
C LYS A 81 12.42 -2.07 -2.13
N VAL A 82 12.51 -1.74 -0.83
CA VAL A 82 11.86 -2.53 0.23
C VAL A 82 10.34 -2.52 0.09
N THR A 83 9.74 -1.35 -0.22
CA THR A 83 8.29 -1.27 -0.47
C THR A 83 7.86 -2.14 -1.65
N SER A 84 8.63 -2.15 -2.73
CA SER A 84 8.36 -3.00 -3.90
C SER A 84 8.44 -4.48 -3.55
N GLU A 85 9.44 -4.87 -2.78
CA GLU A 85 9.66 -6.25 -2.32
C GLU A 85 8.51 -6.72 -1.41
N ILE A 86 8.17 -5.95 -0.37
CA ILE A 86 7.05 -6.26 0.52
C ILE A 86 5.76 -6.39 -0.29
N ARG A 87 5.47 -5.43 -1.18
CA ARG A 87 4.26 -5.46 -2.03
C ARG A 87 4.20 -6.69 -2.92
N SER A 88 5.30 -7.11 -3.53
CA SER A 88 5.33 -8.28 -4.41
C SER A 88 4.94 -9.57 -3.69
N ARG A 89 5.21 -9.65 -2.39
CA ARG A 89 5.00 -10.83 -1.56
C ARG A 89 3.70 -10.84 -0.76
N THR A 90 3.10 -9.67 -0.52
CA THR A 90 1.95 -9.51 0.39
C THR A 90 0.70 -8.93 -0.27
N ASN A 91 0.75 -8.56 -1.56
CA ASN A 91 -0.36 -7.87 -2.24
C ASN A 91 -1.69 -8.66 -2.28
N HIS A 92 -1.66 -9.96 -2.05
CA HIS A 92 -2.82 -10.86 -2.01
C HIS A 92 -3.53 -10.90 -0.65
N LEU A 93 -2.94 -10.32 0.40
CA LEU A 93 -3.50 -10.32 1.77
C LEU A 93 -4.59 -9.26 1.89
N LYS A 94 -5.82 -9.64 1.55
CA LYS A 94 -6.97 -8.72 1.55
C LYS A 94 -7.30 -8.24 2.96
N GLY A 95 -7.37 -6.92 3.12
CA GLY A 95 -7.74 -6.28 4.38
C GLY A 95 -6.59 -6.02 5.33
N VAL A 96 -5.42 -6.61 5.10
CA VAL A 96 -4.21 -6.33 5.90
C VAL A 96 -3.63 -4.97 5.52
N LYS A 97 -3.26 -4.17 6.51
CA LYS A 97 -2.60 -2.86 6.34
C LYS A 97 -1.16 -2.94 6.82
N ILE A 98 -0.22 -2.64 5.94
CA ILE A 98 1.21 -2.69 6.24
C ILE A 98 1.82 -1.29 6.18
N GLY A 99 2.36 -0.82 7.30
CA GLY A 99 3.12 0.41 7.43
C GLY A 99 4.59 0.19 7.05
N ILE A 100 5.16 1.01 6.16
CA ILE A 100 6.58 0.94 5.78
C ILE A 100 7.18 2.32 5.99
N MET A 101 7.95 2.47 7.07
CA MET A 101 8.45 3.75 7.55
C MET A 101 9.97 3.81 7.52
N GLY A 102 10.51 4.83 6.85
CA GLY A 102 11.95 5.02 6.69
C GLY A 102 12.69 5.31 7.99
N CYS A 103 12.01 5.86 9.02
CA CYS A 103 12.61 6.14 10.32
C CYS A 103 11.58 6.10 11.45
N ILE A 104 12.08 5.95 12.69
CA ILE A 104 11.23 5.88 13.90
C ILE A 104 10.62 7.23 14.32
N VAL A 105 11.10 8.35 13.81
CA VAL A 105 10.74 9.68 14.33
C VAL A 105 9.25 9.95 14.16
N ASN A 106 8.72 9.80 12.94
CA ASN A 106 7.30 9.99 12.64
C ASN A 106 6.58 8.66 12.35
N GLY A 107 7.35 7.60 12.08
CA GLY A 107 6.84 6.32 11.59
C GLY A 107 5.70 5.75 12.43
N PRO A 108 5.84 5.60 13.75
CA PRO A 108 4.78 5.05 14.58
C PRO A 108 3.47 5.85 14.53
N GLY A 109 3.54 7.18 14.44
CA GLY A 109 2.37 8.04 14.32
C GLY A 109 1.72 7.98 12.93
N GLU A 110 2.53 7.95 11.87
CA GLU A 110 2.05 7.90 10.48
C GLU A 110 1.43 6.53 10.11
N MET A 111 1.83 5.45 10.79
CA MET A 111 1.30 4.11 10.58
C MET A 111 0.29 3.68 11.66
N ALA A 112 -0.31 4.62 12.37
CA ALA A 112 -1.22 4.34 13.48
C ALA A 112 -2.36 3.37 13.14
N ASP A 113 -2.84 3.39 11.90
CA ASP A 113 -3.89 2.51 11.39
C ASP A 113 -3.36 1.19 10.78
N ALA A 114 -2.04 0.95 10.81
CA ALA A 114 -1.46 -0.26 10.23
C ALA A 114 -1.59 -1.46 11.19
N ASP A 115 -1.89 -2.63 10.63
CA ASP A 115 -1.90 -3.88 11.38
C ASP A 115 -0.46 -4.34 11.66
N TYR A 116 0.43 -4.14 10.69
CA TYR A 116 1.86 -4.48 10.77
C TYR A 116 2.72 -3.29 10.35
N GLY A 117 3.86 -3.12 11.00
CA GLY A 117 4.80 -2.04 10.71
C GLY A 117 6.21 -2.54 10.46
N TYR A 118 6.84 -2.00 9.41
CA TYR A 118 8.25 -2.16 9.08
C TYR A 118 8.92 -0.79 9.23
N VAL A 119 9.73 -0.58 10.25
CA VAL A 119 10.24 0.74 10.64
C VAL A 119 11.75 0.74 10.76
N GLY A 120 12.43 1.65 10.04
CA GLY A 120 13.86 1.88 10.18
C GLY A 120 14.20 2.50 11.53
N THR A 121 15.06 1.85 12.31
CA THR A 121 15.47 2.30 13.65
C THR A 121 16.95 2.67 13.73
N GLY A 122 17.75 2.18 12.80
CA GLY A 122 19.17 2.44 12.70
C GLY A 122 19.69 2.09 11.31
N VAL A 123 20.95 2.39 11.02
CA VAL A 123 21.58 2.01 9.75
C VAL A 123 21.57 0.47 9.64
N GLY A 124 20.87 -0.05 8.63
CA GLY A 124 20.72 -1.49 8.43
C GLY A 124 19.90 -2.21 9.51
N GLN A 125 19.18 -1.47 10.37
CA GLN A 125 18.38 -2.04 11.46
C GLN A 125 16.90 -1.66 11.32
N ILE A 126 16.04 -2.64 11.48
CA ILE A 126 14.59 -2.54 11.35
C ILE A 126 13.93 -3.01 12.65
N SER A 127 12.83 -2.40 13.00
CA SER A 127 11.91 -2.93 14.01
C SER A 127 10.57 -3.25 13.40
N LEU A 128 9.99 -4.37 13.83
CA LEU A 128 8.66 -4.81 13.42
C LEU A 128 7.63 -4.49 14.49
N TYR A 129 6.48 -4.05 14.02
CA TYR A 129 5.36 -3.67 14.85
C TYR A 129 4.13 -4.52 14.50
N LYS A 130 3.29 -4.77 15.52
CA LYS A 130 1.92 -5.22 15.37
C LYS A 130 1.01 -4.15 15.99
N GLY A 131 0.26 -3.45 15.15
CA GLY A 131 -0.42 -2.22 15.58
C GLY A 131 0.58 -1.21 16.15
N TYR A 132 0.41 -0.84 17.42
CA TYR A 132 1.32 0.09 18.12
C TYR A 132 2.48 -0.60 18.86
N GLU A 133 2.44 -1.91 19.01
CA GLU A 133 3.42 -2.64 19.81
C GLU A 133 4.63 -3.06 19.00
N VAL A 134 5.82 -2.81 19.53
CA VAL A 134 7.06 -3.33 18.94
C VAL A 134 7.19 -4.80 19.30
N VAL A 135 7.10 -5.64 18.27
CA VAL A 135 7.22 -7.11 18.44
C VAL A 135 8.69 -7.53 18.41
N GLU A 136 9.46 -6.97 17.49
CA GLU A 136 10.85 -7.32 17.32
C GLU A 136 11.69 -6.09 16.99
N ARG A 137 12.90 -6.01 17.58
CA ARG A 137 13.80 -4.86 17.44
C ARG A 137 15.14 -5.26 16.86
N ASN A 138 15.77 -4.31 16.15
CA ASN A 138 17.14 -4.42 15.66
C ASN A 138 17.38 -5.64 14.74
N ILE A 139 16.38 -5.95 13.90
CA ILE A 139 16.50 -7.00 12.88
C ILE A 139 17.39 -6.44 11.76
N PRO A 140 18.35 -7.22 11.25
CA PRO A 140 19.11 -6.84 10.06
C PRO A 140 18.18 -6.62 8.86
N ALA A 141 18.43 -5.55 8.09
CA ALA A 141 17.53 -5.16 6.98
C ALA A 141 17.40 -6.24 5.89
N ASP A 142 18.42 -7.10 5.72
CA ASP A 142 18.43 -8.21 4.77
C ASP A 142 17.49 -9.36 5.14
N THR A 143 17.18 -9.53 6.43
CA THR A 143 16.25 -10.57 6.92
C THR A 143 14.91 -10.02 7.36
N ALA A 144 14.76 -8.70 7.45
CA ALA A 144 13.60 -8.06 8.06
C ALA A 144 12.30 -8.24 7.25
N VAL A 145 12.39 -8.42 5.92
CA VAL A 145 11.20 -8.70 5.09
C VAL A 145 10.67 -10.10 5.37
N GLU A 146 11.55 -11.10 5.51
CA GLU A 146 11.15 -12.46 5.91
C GLU A 146 10.53 -12.46 7.31
N ALA A 147 11.17 -11.78 8.26
CA ALA A 147 10.64 -11.66 9.62
C ALA A 147 9.25 -11.01 9.65
N LEU A 148 8.99 -10.00 8.81
CA LEU A 148 7.65 -9.40 8.66
C LEU A 148 6.63 -10.44 8.16
N ILE A 149 6.98 -11.24 7.17
CA ILE A 149 6.10 -12.29 6.63
C ILE A 149 5.81 -13.35 7.69
N ASP A 150 6.83 -13.77 8.42
CA ASP A 150 6.67 -14.75 9.50
C ASP A 150 5.80 -14.18 10.64
N LEU A 151 5.93 -12.90 10.95
CA LEU A 151 5.06 -12.22 11.90
C LEU A 151 3.59 -12.23 11.43
N ILE A 152 3.32 -11.96 10.15
CA ILE A 152 1.96 -12.00 9.57
C ILE A 152 1.41 -13.44 9.64
N LYS A 153 2.22 -14.45 9.30
CA LYS A 153 1.85 -15.86 9.39
C LYS A 153 1.53 -16.30 10.82
N ALA A 154 2.36 -15.91 11.77
CA ALA A 154 2.19 -16.26 13.18
C ALA A 154 0.89 -15.69 13.77
N ASN A 155 0.39 -14.58 13.22
CA ASN A 155 -0.87 -13.98 13.63
C ASN A 155 -2.10 -14.51 12.89
N GLY A 156 -1.94 -15.40 11.91
CA GLY A 156 -3.04 -16.01 11.17
C GLY A 156 -3.61 -15.15 10.03
N ASP A 157 -2.97 -14.01 9.72
CA ASP A 157 -3.41 -13.09 8.66
C ASP A 157 -2.79 -13.43 7.28
N TRP A 158 -2.07 -14.54 7.22
CA TRP A 158 -1.50 -15.03 5.96
C TRP A 158 -2.48 -15.94 5.23
N VAL A 159 -2.66 -15.69 3.96
CA VAL A 159 -3.41 -16.55 3.03
C VAL A 159 -2.46 -16.91 1.88
N GLU A 160 -2.43 -18.17 1.47
CA GLU A 160 -1.61 -18.57 0.32
C GLU A 160 -2.13 -17.91 -0.97
N SER A 161 -1.22 -17.43 -1.79
CA SER A 161 -1.57 -16.89 -3.12
C SER A 161 -1.94 -18.06 -4.04
N ASN A 162 -3.16 -18.05 -4.55
CA ASN A 162 -3.59 -18.95 -5.63
C ASN A 162 -2.88 -18.62 -6.94
#